data_ad7fbf5a89af7a6535fbbd0babf06e2a
#
_entry.id   ad7fbf5a89af7a6535fbbd0babf06e2a
#
_cell.length_a   1.000
_cell.length_b   1.000
_cell.length_c   1.000
_cell.angle_alpha   90.00
_cell.angle_beta   90.00
_cell.angle_gamma   90.00
#
_symmetry.space_group_name_H-M   'P 1'
#
loop_
_entity.id
_entity.type
_entity.pdbx_description
1 polymer ?
#
loop_
_entity_poly.entity_id
_entity_poly.type
_entity_poly.pdbx_seq_one_letter_code
_entity_poly.pdbx_strand_id
1 'polypeptide(L)'
;MTLDAMGCQTAIAEQILARGADYLLVLKANHPLAYEAVAKHFDQTCFRRGAPQRAACDIFDETHGRLVRRRVFANTKAANLEALSTWPGLHTVLAVESLRSTTGTPKVETEIRYVLSSCRDDPIVLGRAIRKHWAIENALHWVLDVTFREDDSRVRDQRAARNLAVLRRMAINLVGRDGSTKASVRAKRKRAAWDNDYMLQLLAGSLLRPSVEGRRTRVGPCR
;
A
#
# COMPACT_ATOMS: atom_id res chain seq x y z
N MET A 1 -8.87 -1.68 8.52
CA MET A 1 -8.66 -0.51 7.64
C MET A 1 -7.18 -0.15 7.58
N THR A 2 -6.63 0.24 6.42
CA THR A 2 -5.21 0.63 6.29
C THR A 2 -5.13 2.10 5.87
N LEU A 3 -4.28 2.90 6.54
CA LEU A 3 -4.08 4.32 6.24
C LEU A 3 -2.58 4.67 6.26
N ASP A 4 -2.19 5.62 5.39
CA ASP A 4 -0.85 6.20 5.38
C ASP A 4 -0.66 7.18 6.55
N ALA A 5 0.53 7.73 6.69
CA ALA A 5 0.96 8.55 7.81
C ALA A 5 0.07 9.78 8.09
N MET A 6 -0.53 10.39 7.06
CA MET A 6 -1.50 11.48 7.27
C MET A 6 -2.74 11.04 8.07
N GLY A 7 -3.15 9.77 7.92
CA GLY A 7 -4.25 9.18 8.67
C GLY A 7 -3.82 8.51 9.98
N CYS A 8 -2.53 8.55 10.33
CA CYS A 8 -2.02 8.01 11.58
C CYS A 8 -2.28 9.01 12.73
N GLN A 9 -3.51 8.99 13.25
CA GLN A 9 -4.00 9.88 14.31
C GLN A 9 -4.87 9.09 15.29
N THR A 10 -4.77 9.38 16.58
CA THR A 10 -5.53 8.70 17.65
C THR A 10 -7.04 8.84 17.46
N ALA A 11 -7.53 10.02 17.10
CA ALA A 11 -8.95 10.27 16.83
C ALA A 11 -9.49 9.43 15.65
N ILE A 12 -8.67 9.18 14.64
CA ILE A 12 -9.03 8.29 13.51
C ILE A 12 -9.06 6.83 13.97
N ALA A 13 -8.09 6.42 14.79
CA ALA A 13 -8.06 5.09 15.37
C ALA A 13 -9.31 4.81 16.23
N GLU A 14 -9.73 5.76 17.06
CA GLU A 14 -10.98 5.70 17.83
C GLU A 14 -12.21 5.51 16.93
N GLN A 15 -12.33 6.30 15.87
CA GLN A 15 -13.46 6.20 14.95
C GLN A 15 -13.52 4.85 14.21
N ILE A 16 -12.36 4.27 13.88
CA ILE A 16 -12.29 2.95 13.23
C ILE A 16 -12.78 1.88 14.20
N LEU A 17 -12.29 1.91 15.45
CA LEU A 17 -12.70 0.96 16.48
C LEU A 17 -14.18 1.10 16.86
N ALA A 18 -14.68 2.32 16.97
CA ALA A 18 -16.10 2.59 17.25
C ALA A 18 -17.05 2.03 16.19
N ARG A 19 -16.53 1.79 14.97
CA ARG A 19 -17.27 1.14 13.86
C ARG A 19 -17.05 -0.37 13.80
N GLY A 20 -16.44 -0.97 14.82
CA GLY A 20 -16.18 -2.41 14.90
C GLY A 20 -15.12 -2.91 13.91
N ALA A 21 -14.22 -2.04 13.46
CA ALA A 21 -13.16 -2.38 12.51
C ALA A 21 -11.77 -2.23 13.15
N ASP A 22 -10.80 -2.99 12.62
CA ASP A 22 -9.41 -2.87 13.01
C ASP A 22 -8.63 -1.90 12.12
N TYR A 23 -7.55 -1.34 12.66
CA TYR A 23 -6.67 -0.43 11.94
C TYR A 23 -5.25 -0.98 11.73
N LEU A 24 -4.63 -0.52 10.65
CA LEU A 24 -3.20 -0.58 10.33
C LEU A 24 -2.78 0.82 9.90
N LEU A 25 -2.06 1.55 10.76
CA LEU A 25 -1.69 2.95 10.57
C LEU A 25 -0.18 3.08 10.44
N VAL A 26 0.30 3.71 9.38
CA VAL A 26 1.73 3.91 9.16
C VAL A 26 2.24 5.02 10.06
N LEU A 27 3.16 4.69 10.96
CA LEU A 27 3.80 5.64 11.87
C LEU A 27 5.00 6.28 11.18
N LYS A 28 5.04 7.59 11.14
CA LYS A 28 6.14 8.40 10.62
C LYS A 28 6.54 9.49 11.61
N ALA A 29 7.48 10.35 11.21
CA ALA A 29 8.01 11.43 12.03
C ALA A 29 7.00 12.54 12.41
N ASN A 30 5.74 12.46 11.93
CA ASN A 30 4.64 13.31 12.42
C ASN A 30 4.27 13.02 13.91
N HIS A 31 4.71 11.87 14.44
CA HIS A 31 4.64 11.51 15.86
C HIS A 31 6.07 11.19 16.36
N PRO A 32 6.94 12.20 16.56
CA PRO A 32 8.36 11.98 16.77
C PRO A 32 8.69 11.10 17.97
N LEU A 33 8.06 11.34 19.12
CA LEU A 33 8.30 10.56 20.34
C LEU A 33 7.91 9.09 20.18
N ALA A 34 6.75 8.83 19.57
CA ALA A 34 6.28 7.48 19.30
C ALA A 34 7.19 6.78 18.27
N TYR A 35 7.59 7.50 17.22
CA TYR A 35 8.47 6.97 16.19
C TYR A 35 9.85 6.58 16.75
N GLU A 36 10.48 7.47 17.53
CA GLU A 36 11.79 7.22 18.13
C GLU A 36 11.76 6.05 19.13
N ALA A 37 10.73 5.99 19.97
CA ALA A 37 10.55 4.89 20.92
C ALA A 37 10.39 3.54 20.21
N VAL A 38 9.57 3.49 19.17
CA VAL A 38 9.38 2.29 18.34
C VAL A 38 10.66 1.92 17.60
N ALA A 39 11.32 2.88 16.97
CA ALA A 39 12.57 2.65 16.23
C ALA A 39 13.66 2.07 17.15
N LYS A 40 13.85 2.66 18.33
CA LYS A 40 14.79 2.17 19.35
C LYS A 40 14.47 0.75 19.81
N HIS A 41 13.17 0.46 20.04
CA HIS A 41 12.74 -0.88 20.45
C HIS A 41 13.03 -1.93 19.37
N PHE A 42 12.70 -1.66 18.10
CA PHE A 42 12.97 -2.59 17.00
C PHE A 42 14.45 -2.72 16.67
N ASP A 43 15.24 -1.66 16.79
CA ASP A 43 16.70 -1.76 16.66
C ASP A 43 17.27 -2.79 17.64
N GLN A 44 16.90 -2.68 18.90
CA GLN A 44 17.38 -3.57 19.97
C GLN A 44 16.88 -5.02 19.83
N THR A 45 15.64 -5.21 19.37
CA THR A 45 14.98 -6.54 19.36
C THR A 45 15.08 -7.26 18.05
N CYS A 46 15.21 -6.56 16.92
CA CYS A 46 15.10 -7.14 15.59
C CYS A 46 16.29 -6.86 14.65
N PHE A 47 16.89 -5.66 14.71
CA PHE A 47 17.85 -5.24 13.69
C PHE A 47 19.30 -5.31 14.16
N ARG A 48 19.55 -5.15 15.45
CA ARG A 48 20.89 -5.22 16.01
C ARG A 48 21.50 -6.61 15.81
N ARG A 49 22.80 -6.68 15.62
CA ARG A 49 23.53 -7.98 15.53
C ARG A 49 23.28 -8.79 16.79
N GLY A 50 22.78 -10.03 16.62
CA GLY A 50 22.42 -10.89 17.75
C GLY A 50 21.02 -10.62 18.34
N ALA A 51 20.21 -9.81 17.69
CA ALA A 51 18.83 -9.54 18.12
C ALA A 51 18.02 -10.85 18.25
N PRO A 52 17.19 -10.97 19.32
CA PRO A 52 16.51 -12.24 19.64
C PRO A 52 15.33 -12.53 18.71
N GLN A 53 14.73 -11.51 18.09
CA GLN A 53 13.52 -11.68 17.30
C GLN A 53 13.82 -11.87 15.82
N ARG A 54 13.24 -12.92 15.23
CA ARG A 54 13.29 -13.18 13.79
C ARG A 54 12.12 -12.55 13.06
N ALA A 55 12.29 -12.31 11.75
CA ALA A 55 11.21 -11.87 10.90
C ALA A 55 10.09 -12.93 10.87
N ALA A 56 8.84 -12.47 10.99
CA ALA A 56 7.66 -13.32 10.84
C ALA A 56 7.43 -13.70 9.37
N CYS A 57 7.88 -12.84 8.44
CA CYS A 57 7.77 -13.07 7.00
C CYS A 57 9.01 -12.49 6.30
N ASP A 58 9.55 -13.23 5.34
CA ASP A 58 10.69 -12.82 4.52
C ASP A 58 10.36 -13.12 3.05
N ILE A 59 10.17 -12.09 2.26
CA ILE A 59 9.69 -12.18 0.88
C ILE A 59 10.73 -11.58 -0.05
N PHE A 60 11.04 -12.30 -1.12
CA PHE A 60 11.89 -11.83 -2.21
C PHE A 60 11.04 -11.59 -3.45
N ASP A 61 11.15 -10.40 -4.00
CA ASP A 61 10.56 -10.04 -5.29
C ASP A 61 11.66 -9.61 -6.26
N GLU A 62 11.65 -10.16 -7.46
CA GLU A 62 12.50 -9.71 -8.55
C GLU A 62 11.64 -9.14 -9.67
N THR A 63 11.85 -7.88 -10.01
CA THR A 63 11.10 -7.20 -11.06
C THR A 63 12.00 -6.22 -11.81
N HIS A 64 12.10 -6.38 -13.13
CA HIS A 64 12.83 -5.45 -14.03
C HIS A 64 14.28 -5.16 -13.57
N GLY A 65 15.03 -6.20 -13.17
CA GLY A 65 16.41 -6.06 -12.72
C GLY A 65 16.57 -5.40 -11.33
N ARG A 66 15.49 -5.31 -10.56
CA ARG A 66 15.51 -4.88 -9.15
C ARG A 66 15.17 -6.06 -8.25
N LEU A 67 16.03 -6.31 -7.29
CA LEU A 67 15.83 -7.28 -6.21
C LEU A 67 15.31 -6.52 -5.00
N VAL A 68 14.17 -6.93 -4.50
CA VAL A 68 13.57 -6.35 -3.28
C VAL A 68 13.30 -7.46 -2.28
N ARG A 69 14.02 -7.44 -1.16
CA ARG A 69 13.75 -8.27 -0.01
C ARG A 69 12.92 -7.48 0.98
N ARG A 70 11.81 -8.06 1.46
CA ARG A 70 10.97 -7.46 2.51
C ARG A 70 10.88 -8.40 3.69
N ARG A 71 11.28 -7.89 4.85
CA ARG A 71 11.15 -8.58 6.12
C ARG A 71 10.10 -7.89 6.98
N VAL A 72 9.18 -8.66 7.54
CA VAL A 72 8.14 -8.18 8.45
C VAL A 72 8.41 -8.71 9.84
N PHE A 73 8.54 -7.81 10.80
CA PHE A 73 8.67 -8.11 12.21
C PHE A 73 7.40 -7.62 12.92
N ALA A 74 6.86 -8.42 13.83
CA ALA A 74 5.69 -8.03 14.63
C ALA A 74 6.02 -8.19 16.11
N ASN A 75 5.69 -7.20 16.91
CA ASN A 75 6.00 -7.18 18.32
C ASN A 75 4.82 -6.61 19.13
N THR A 76 4.21 -7.47 19.96
CA THR A 76 3.10 -7.07 20.84
C THR A 76 3.59 -6.33 22.08
N LYS A 77 4.84 -6.59 22.55
CA LYS A 77 5.43 -5.88 23.67
C LYS A 77 5.70 -4.41 23.34
N ALA A 78 5.98 -4.11 22.07
CA ALA A 78 6.16 -2.73 21.62
C ALA A 78 4.88 -1.88 21.77
N ALA A 79 3.70 -2.51 21.81
CA ALA A 79 2.44 -1.80 22.03
C ALA A 79 2.33 -1.23 23.47
N ASN A 80 3.12 -1.74 24.41
CA ASN A 80 3.13 -1.29 25.79
C ASN A 80 4.15 -0.16 26.06
N LEU A 81 4.80 0.38 25.02
CA LEU A 81 5.70 1.52 25.17
C LEU A 81 4.88 2.75 25.65
N GLU A 82 5.41 3.48 26.62
CA GLU A 82 4.77 4.67 27.19
C GLU A 82 4.39 5.70 26.12
N ALA A 83 5.25 5.90 25.14
CA ALA A 83 5.02 6.80 24.00
C ALA A 83 3.82 6.38 23.12
N LEU A 84 3.30 5.17 23.28
CA LEU A 84 2.15 4.63 22.54
C LEU A 84 0.89 4.48 23.43
N SER A 85 0.94 4.87 24.69
CA SER A 85 -0.15 4.69 25.67
C SER A 85 -1.47 5.38 25.28
N THR A 86 -1.40 6.42 24.46
CA THR A 86 -2.58 7.16 23.97
C THR A 86 -3.27 6.50 22.77
N TRP A 87 -2.69 5.41 22.19
CA TRP A 87 -3.26 4.77 21.02
C TRP A 87 -4.35 3.78 21.41
N PRO A 88 -5.62 4.04 21.03
CA PRO A 88 -6.74 3.21 21.46
C PRO A 88 -6.67 1.82 20.83
N GLY A 89 -6.84 0.79 21.66
CA GLY A 89 -6.89 -0.61 21.20
C GLY A 89 -5.62 -1.12 20.54
N LEU A 90 -4.49 -0.43 20.66
CA LEU A 90 -3.22 -0.87 20.07
C LEU A 90 -2.83 -2.25 20.62
N HIS A 91 -2.61 -3.20 19.73
CA HIS A 91 -2.23 -4.56 20.09
C HIS A 91 -0.86 -4.96 19.56
N THR A 92 -0.56 -4.61 18.31
CA THR A 92 0.67 -5.05 17.63
C THR A 92 1.35 -3.86 16.96
N VAL A 93 2.66 -3.77 17.10
CA VAL A 93 3.48 -2.87 16.29
C VAL A 93 4.28 -3.72 15.31
N LEU A 94 4.28 -3.31 14.04
CA LEU A 94 5.04 -3.98 12.99
C LEU A 94 6.17 -3.09 12.51
N ALA A 95 7.29 -3.71 12.16
CA ALA A 95 8.34 -3.09 11.38
C ALA A 95 8.48 -3.82 10.04
N VAL A 96 8.41 -3.09 8.95
CA VAL A 96 8.62 -3.60 7.60
C VAL A 96 9.92 -3.04 7.08
N GLU A 97 10.91 -3.90 6.98
CA GLU A 97 12.20 -3.59 6.39
C GLU A 97 12.20 -3.97 4.91
N SER A 98 12.59 -3.05 4.07
CA SER A 98 12.72 -3.22 2.62
C SER A 98 14.16 -2.98 2.20
N LEU A 99 14.83 -4.01 1.71
CA LEU A 99 16.18 -3.92 1.13
C LEU A 99 16.02 -3.94 -0.40
N ARG A 100 16.50 -2.90 -1.05
CA ARG A 100 16.42 -2.75 -2.51
C ARG A 100 17.83 -2.74 -3.08
N SER A 101 18.10 -3.63 -4.04
CA SER A 101 19.32 -3.62 -4.83
C SER A 101 18.97 -3.61 -6.33
N THR A 102 19.81 -2.96 -7.12
CA THR A 102 19.66 -2.97 -8.58
C THR A 102 20.79 -3.85 -9.13
N THR A 103 20.44 -4.75 -10.07
CA THR A 103 21.43 -5.62 -10.72
C THR A 103 22.55 -4.78 -11.33
N GLY A 104 23.80 -5.12 -11.01
CA GLY A 104 24.98 -4.38 -11.48
C GLY A 104 25.44 -3.22 -10.59
N THR A 105 24.74 -2.91 -9.51
CA THR A 105 25.19 -1.91 -8.52
C THR A 105 25.37 -2.55 -7.15
N PRO A 106 26.51 -2.32 -6.45
CA PRO A 106 26.72 -2.87 -5.10
C PRO A 106 25.90 -2.15 -4.02
N LYS A 107 25.14 -1.11 -4.38
CA LYS A 107 24.39 -0.30 -3.43
C LYS A 107 23.09 -1.00 -3.03
N VAL A 108 22.94 -1.26 -1.74
CA VAL A 108 21.68 -1.73 -1.15
C VAL A 108 21.06 -0.57 -0.39
N GLU A 109 19.85 -0.21 -0.77
CA GLU A 109 19.05 0.78 -0.04
C GLU A 109 18.16 0.07 0.96
N THR A 110 18.24 0.48 2.23
CA THR A 110 17.41 -0.06 3.31
C THR A 110 16.41 0.99 3.75
N GLU A 111 15.15 0.62 3.75
CA GLU A 111 14.04 1.42 4.26
C GLU A 111 13.29 0.64 5.32
N ILE A 112 13.03 1.26 6.49
CA ILE A 112 12.23 0.68 7.56
C ILE A 112 10.99 1.54 7.76
N ARG A 113 9.82 0.90 7.78
CA ARG A 113 8.53 1.53 8.07
C ARG A 113 7.88 0.86 9.26
N TYR A 114 7.34 1.66 10.17
CA TYR A 114 6.61 1.17 11.34
C TYR A 114 5.12 1.30 11.13
N VAL A 115 4.36 0.33 11.63
CA VAL A 115 2.90 0.28 11.49
C VAL A 115 2.29 -0.08 12.85
N LEU A 116 1.32 0.71 13.29
CA LEU A 116 0.52 0.48 14.49
C LEU A 116 -0.75 -0.30 14.10
N SER A 117 -1.11 -1.32 14.87
CA SER A 117 -2.29 -2.15 14.58
C SER A 117 -3.07 -2.52 15.85
N SER A 118 -4.40 -2.39 15.77
CA SER A 118 -5.32 -2.97 16.75
C SER A 118 -5.59 -4.46 16.50
N CYS A 119 -5.28 -4.92 15.28
CA CYS A 119 -5.59 -6.28 14.84
C CYS A 119 -4.70 -7.31 15.55
N ARG A 120 -5.31 -8.46 15.89
CA ARG A 120 -4.66 -9.61 16.54
C ARG A 120 -4.32 -10.73 15.58
N ASP A 121 -4.47 -10.50 14.27
CA ASP A 121 -4.18 -11.49 13.25
C ASP A 121 -2.70 -11.88 13.20
N ASP A 122 -2.45 -12.98 12.51
CA ASP A 122 -1.11 -13.47 12.20
C ASP A 122 -0.28 -12.36 11.52
N PRO A 123 0.96 -12.11 11.97
CA PRO A 123 1.87 -11.15 11.35
C PRO A 123 2.04 -11.29 9.84
N ILE A 124 1.91 -12.50 9.30
CA ILE A 124 1.94 -12.75 7.84
C ILE A 124 0.72 -12.11 7.16
N VAL A 125 -0.46 -12.24 7.77
CA VAL A 125 -1.70 -11.63 7.27
C VAL A 125 -1.59 -10.11 7.31
N LEU A 126 -1.10 -9.56 8.42
CA LEU A 126 -0.87 -8.12 8.58
C LEU A 126 0.15 -7.59 7.55
N GLY A 127 1.25 -8.30 7.33
CA GLY A 127 2.24 -7.96 6.33
C GLY A 127 1.67 -7.95 4.90
N ARG A 128 0.81 -8.91 4.58
CA ARG A 128 0.08 -8.94 3.29
C ARG A 128 -0.90 -7.76 3.15
N ALA A 129 -1.59 -7.38 4.22
CA ALA A 129 -2.50 -6.23 4.21
C ALA A 129 -1.74 -4.92 3.96
N ILE A 130 -0.59 -4.72 4.61
CA ILE A 130 0.30 -3.59 4.38
C ILE A 130 0.79 -3.57 2.92
N ARG A 131 1.20 -4.71 2.38
CA ARG A 131 1.64 -4.81 0.98
C ARG A 131 0.53 -4.44 -0.01
N LYS A 132 -0.70 -4.88 0.23
CA LYS A 132 -1.86 -4.52 -0.58
C LYS A 132 -2.15 -3.01 -0.53
N HIS A 133 -1.99 -2.39 0.62
CA HIS A 133 -2.14 -0.94 0.76
C HIS A 133 -1.14 -0.19 -0.14
N TRP A 134 0.14 -0.54 -0.08
CA TRP A 134 1.16 0.10 -0.93
C TRP A 134 1.06 -0.25 -2.42
N ALA A 135 0.42 -1.37 -2.76
CA ALA A 135 0.14 -1.68 -4.16
C ALA A 135 -0.81 -0.66 -4.80
N ILE A 136 -1.70 -0.01 -4.00
CA ILE A 136 -2.59 1.04 -4.48
C ILE A 136 -1.80 2.27 -4.94
N GLU A 137 -0.72 2.65 -4.24
CA GLU A 137 0.12 3.78 -4.64
C GLU A 137 0.69 3.57 -6.05
N ASN A 138 1.21 2.38 -6.34
CA ASN A 138 1.79 2.06 -7.64
C ASN A 138 0.74 1.79 -8.72
N ALA A 139 -0.37 1.15 -8.36
CA ALA A 139 -1.37 0.73 -9.33
C ALA A 139 -2.41 1.82 -9.67
N LEU A 140 -2.68 2.72 -8.73
CA LEU A 140 -3.70 3.76 -8.91
C LEU A 140 -3.10 5.17 -8.90
N HIS A 141 -2.44 5.58 -7.80
CA HIS A 141 -1.95 6.96 -7.67
C HIS A 141 -0.91 7.28 -8.73
N TRP A 142 0.12 6.46 -8.89
CA TRP A 142 1.12 6.66 -9.95
C TRP A 142 0.49 6.72 -11.35
N VAL A 143 -0.53 5.90 -11.63
CA VAL A 143 -1.22 5.94 -12.94
C VAL A 143 -2.03 7.22 -13.09
N LEU A 144 -2.69 7.70 -12.04
CA LEU A 144 -3.41 8.98 -12.04
C LEU A 144 -2.45 10.14 -12.32
N ASP A 145 -1.29 10.17 -11.64
CA ASP A 145 -0.35 11.28 -11.75
C ASP A 145 0.44 11.23 -13.06
N VAL A 146 1.03 10.10 -13.40
CA VAL A 146 1.91 9.99 -14.59
C VAL A 146 1.12 9.81 -15.89
N THR A 147 0.04 9.01 -15.87
CA THR A 147 -0.72 8.71 -17.10
C THR A 147 -1.85 9.71 -17.32
N PHE A 148 -2.57 10.10 -16.27
CA PHE A 148 -3.71 11.01 -16.37
C PHE A 148 -3.36 12.44 -15.96
N ARG A 149 -2.15 12.69 -15.47
CA ARG A 149 -1.64 14.01 -15.07
C ARG A 149 -2.60 14.69 -14.07
N GLU A 150 -3.01 13.95 -13.04
CA GLU A 150 -3.97 14.47 -12.05
C GLU A 150 -3.38 15.62 -11.26
N ASP A 151 -2.11 15.53 -10.84
CA ASP A 151 -1.39 16.59 -10.12
C ASP A 151 -1.13 17.84 -10.96
N ASP A 152 -1.06 17.72 -12.28
CA ASP A 152 -0.92 18.85 -13.20
C ASP A 152 -2.25 19.61 -13.41
N SER A 153 -3.35 19.15 -12.83
CA SER A 153 -4.67 19.73 -13.04
C SER A 153 -4.79 21.11 -12.39
N ARG A 154 -5.05 22.13 -13.20
CA ARG A 154 -5.20 23.53 -12.75
C ARG A 154 -6.65 23.94 -12.55
N VAL A 155 -7.57 23.00 -12.47
CA VAL A 155 -8.99 23.29 -12.27
C VAL A 155 -9.21 23.77 -10.84
N ARG A 156 -9.66 25.02 -10.69
CA ARG A 156 -9.88 25.68 -9.40
C ARG A 156 -11.29 25.48 -8.85
N ASP A 157 -12.26 25.25 -9.72
CA ASP A 157 -13.62 24.94 -9.28
C ASP A 157 -13.67 23.57 -8.63
N GLN A 158 -14.13 23.51 -7.38
CA GLN A 158 -14.12 22.29 -6.58
C GLN A 158 -15.03 21.20 -7.15
N ARG A 159 -16.18 21.56 -7.77
CA ARG A 159 -17.10 20.58 -8.37
C ARG A 159 -16.50 19.99 -9.62
N ALA A 160 -15.92 20.84 -10.48
CA ALA A 160 -15.24 20.40 -11.68
C ALA A 160 -14.02 19.51 -11.35
N ALA A 161 -13.22 19.86 -10.34
CA ALA A 161 -12.09 19.06 -9.89
C ALA A 161 -12.54 17.67 -9.41
N ARG A 162 -13.61 17.60 -8.59
CA ARG A 162 -14.18 16.31 -8.13
C ARG A 162 -14.71 15.47 -9.28
N ASN A 163 -15.45 16.09 -10.22
CA ASN A 163 -15.97 15.38 -11.39
C ASN A 163 -14.85 14.83 -12.27
N LEU A 164 -13.80 15.60 -12.52
CA LEU A 164 -12.62 15.14 -13.26
C LEU A 164 -11.91 13.98 -12.55
N ALA A 165 -11.78 14.03 -11.22
CA ALA A 165 -11.20 12.93 -10.45
C ALA A 165 -12.03 11.65 -10.60
N VAL A 166 -13.36 11.73 -10.58
CA VAL A 166 -14.25 10.59 -10.81
C VAL A 166 -14.08 10.06 -12.24
N LEU A 167 -14.10 10.93 -13.25
CA LEU A 167 -13.94 10.54 -14.66
C LEU A 167 -12.59 9.85 -14.91
N ARG A 168 -11.49 10.33 -14.30
CA ARG A 168 -10.19 9.68 -14.40
C ARG A 168 -10.21 8.26 -13.82
N ARG A 169 -10.83 8.08 -12.64
CA ARG A 169 -10.97 6.76 -12.00
C ARG A 169 -11.85 5.81 -12.82
N MET A 170 -12.93 6.32 -13.42
CA MET A 170 -13.74 5.54 -14.35
C MET A 170 -12.92 5.11 -15.58
N ALA A 171 -12.17 6.02 -16.19
CA ALA A 171 -11.31 5.73 -17.34
C ALA A 171 -10.25 4.68 -17.02
N ILE A 172 -9.59 4.76 -15.84
CA ILE A 172 -8.63 3.74 -15.39
C ILE A 172 -9.30 2.37 -15.28
N ASN A 173 -10.49 2.32 -14.68
CA ASN A 173 -11.23 1.07 -14.51
C ASN A 173 -11.63 0.45 -15.86
N LEU A 174 -12.09 1.26 -16.82
CA LEU A 174 -12.46 0.82 -18.16
C LEU A 174 -11.25 0.24 -18.88
N VAL A 175 -10.16 1.00 -18.95
CA VAL A 175 -8.92 0.61 -19.63
C VAL A 175 -8.25 -0.58 -18.93
N GLY A 176 -8.29 -0.65 -17.61
CA GLY A 176 -7.72 -1.74 -16.82
C GLY A 176 -8.46 -3.06 -16.97
N ARG A 177 -9.77 -3.02 -17.22
CA ARG A 177 -10.61 -4.22 -17.46
C ARG A 177 -10.49 -4.76 -18.88
N ASP A 178 -10.00 -3.96 -19.80
CA ASP A 178 -9.82 -4.40 -21.18
C ASP A 178 -8.77 -5.50 -21.27
N GLY A 179 -9.19 -6.68 -21.73
CA GLY A 179 -8.35 -7.84 -22.00
C GLY A 179 -8.04 -8.06 -23.49
N SER A 180 -8.54 -7.19 -24.38
CA SER A 180 -8.37 -7.36 -25.83
C SER A 180 -6.92 -7.18 -26.29
N THR A 181 -6.14 -6.43 -25.52
CA THR A 181 -4.71 -6.18 -25.79
C THR A 181 -3.88 -6.21 -24.51
N LYS A 182 -2.64 -6.72 -24.61
CA LYS A 182 -1.65 -6.72 -23.50
C LYS A 182 -0.92 -5.38 -23.32
N ALA A 183 -1.39 -4.31 -23.95
CA ALA A 183 -0.78 -3.00 -23.88
C ALA A 183 -0.90 -2.37 -22.46
N SER A 184 0.01 -1.43 -22.15
CA SER A 184 -0.04 -0.67 -20.88
C SER A 184 -1.28 0.24 -20.83
N VAL A 185 -1.70 0.64 -19.60
CA VAL A 185 -2.80 1.61 -19.40
C VAL A 185 -2.57 2.89 -20.20
N ARG A 186 -1.33 3.38 -20.24
CA ARG A 186 -0.96 4.57 -21.01
C ARG A 186 -1.18 4.37 -22.53
N ALA A 187 -0.77 3.23 -23.06
CA ALA A 187 -0.93 2.93 -24.50
C ALA A 187 -2.41 2.75 -24.86
N LYS A 188 -3.18 2.03 -24.04
CA LYS A 188 -4.63 1.85 -24.23
C LYS A 188 -5.38 3.19 -24.17
N ARG A 189 -5.04 4.05 -23.19
CA ARG A 189 -5.62 5.39 -23.10
C ARG A 189 -5.34 6.22 -24.36
N LYS A 190 -4.09 6.18 -24.85
CA LYS A 190 -3.75 6.87 -26.10
C LYS A 190 -4.53 6.32 -27.28
N ARG A 191 -4.61 4.99 -27.40
CA ARG A 191 -5.39 4.35 -28.46
C ARG A 191 -6.84 4.80 -28.43
N ALA A 192 -7.50 4.81 -27.27
CA ALA A 192 -8.88 5.28 -27.13
C ALA A 192 -9.08 6.75 -27.51
N ALA A 193 -8.03 7.57 -27.54
CA ALA A 193 -8.11 8.97 -27.92
C ALA A 193 -8.11 9.20 -29.45
N TRP A 194 -7.66 8.23 -30.25
CA TRP A 194 -7.62 8.36 -31.72
C TRP A 194 -8.37 7.23 -32.47
N ASP A 195 -8.84 6.21 -31.77
CA ASP A 195 -9.59 5.06 -32.30
C ASP A 195 -10.96 5.02 -31.61
N ASN A 196 -11.96 5.58 -32.30
CA ASN A 196 -13.32 5.68 -31.78
C ASN A 196 -13.98 4.31 -31.59
N ASP A 197 -13.68 3.33 -32.46
CA ASP A 197 -14.23 1.98 -32.35
C ASP A 197 -13.69 1.29 -31.11
N TYR A 198 -12.40 1.44 -30.83
CA TYR A 198 -11.79 0.95 -29.60
C TYR A 198 -12.37 1.65 -28.35
N MET A 199 -12.58 2.97 -28.42
CA MET A 199 -13.22 3.71 -27.34
C MET A 199 -14.64 3.20 -27.05
N LEU A 200 -15.45 3.02 -28.10
CA LEU A 200 -16.81 2.48 -27.98
C LEU A 200 -16.80 1.06 -27.43
N GLN A 201 -15.83 0.23 -27.83
CA GLN A 201 -15.64 -1.12 -27.31
C GLN A 201 -15.32 -1.13 -25.81
N LEU A 202 -14.47 -0.20 -25.32
CA LEU A 202 -14.19 -0.03 -23.90
C LEU A 202 -15.46 0.35 -23.11
N LEU A 203 -16.25 1.26 -23.63
CA LEU A 203 -17.49 1.71 -23.00
C LEU A 203 -18.56 0.59 -23.00
N ALA A 204 -18.77 -0.09 -24.12
CA ALA A 204 -19.73 -1.18 -24.23
C ALA A 204 -19.34 -2.40 -23.38
N GLY A 205 -18.05 -2.74 -23.33
CA GLY A 205 -17.55 -3.87 -22.52
C GLY A 205 -17.74 -3.70 -21.03
N SER A 206 -17.92 -2.46 -20.53
CA SER A 206 -18.25 -2.18 -19.15
C SER A 206 -19.73 -2.39 -18.80
N LEU A 207 -20.61 -2.28 -19.78
CA LEU A 207 -22.05 -2.44 -19.60
C LEU A 207 -22.49 -3.92 -19.68
N LEU A 208 -21.68 -4.80 -20.28
CA LEU A 208 -22.03 -6.17 -20.59
C LEU A 208 -21.41 -7.24 -19.68
N ARG A 209 -20.55 -6.87 -18.72
CA ARG A 209 -19.97 -7.83 -17.78
C ARG A 209 -20.53 -7.61 -16.38
N PRO A 210 -21.31 -8.59 -15.81
CA PRO A 210 -21.55 -8.62 -14.38
C PRO A 210 -20.22 -8.71 -13.65
N SER A 211 -20.14 -8.10 -12.46
CA SER A 211 -19.00 -8.14 -11.56
C SER A 211 -18.47 -9.57 -11.39
N VAL A 212 -17.36 -9.90 -12.04
CA VAL A 212 -16.72 -11.20 -11.88
C VAL A 212 -16.06 -11.23 -10.52
N GLU A 213 -16.58 -12.12 -9.68
CA GLU A 213 -16.00 -12.62 -8.45
C GLU A 213 -14.48 -12.81 -8.54
N GLY A 214 -13.82 -12.50 -7.42
CA GLY A 214 -12.39 -12.45 -7.25
C GLY A 214 -11.61 -13.58 -7.91
N ARG A 215 -10.62 -13.20 -8.71
CA ARG A 215 -9.55 -14.11 -9.11
C ARG A 215 -8.91 -14.68 -7.85
N ARG A 216 -9.15 -15.95 -7.59
CA ARG A 216 -8.36 -16.75 -6.65
C ARG A 216 -6.91 -16.72 -7.14
N THR A 217 -6.09 -15.89 -6.57
CA THR A 217 -4.64 -16.01 -6.69
C THR A 217 -4.23 -17.34 -6.05
N ARG A 218 -3.72 -18.26 -6.86
CA ARG A 218 -3.07 -19.46 -6.34
C ARG A 218 -1.89 -19.01 -5.47
N VAL A 219 -2.04 -19.24 -4.19
CA VAL A 219 -0.99 -19.07 -3.21
C VAL A 219 -0.17 -20.35 -3.29
N GLY A 220 1.04 -20.27 -3.82
CA GLY A 220 2.02 -21.34 -3.68
C GLY A 220 2.42 -21.47 -2.20
N PRO A 221 2.72 -22.68 -1.70
CA PRO A 221 3.12 -22.87 -0.33
C PRO A 221 4.45 -22.18 -0.05
N CYS A 222 4.52 -21.44 1.04
CA CYS A 222 5.78 -21.02 1.65
C CYS A 222 6.51 -22.28 2.13
N ARG A 223 7.65 -22.57 1.55
CA ARG A 223 8.68 -23.43 2.15
C ARG A 223 9.68 -22.56 2.90
#